data_7d2826dab713323520953d2420fe65f0
#
_entry.id   7d2826dab713323520953d2420fe65f0
#
_cell.length_a   1.000
_cell.length_b   1.000
_cell.length_c   1.000
_cell.angle_alpha   90.00
_cell.angle_beta   90.00
_cell.angle_gamma   90.00
#
_symmetry.space_group_name_H-M   'P 1'
#
loop_
_entity.id
_entity.type
_entity.pdbx_description
1 polymer ?
#
loop_
_entity_poly.entity_id
_entity_poly.type
_entity_poly.pdbx_seq_one_letter_code
_entity_poly.pdbx_strand_id
1 'polypeptide(L)'
;MSNCNMWEIEQSYFDSGVQIICGVDEAGRGPLAGPVCAAAVILPPNADIPGLNDSKKLSDKRRRELYPMIMEQAIAYGIGFADHKEIDEINILQATFLAMERAISQLSVKPELALIDGNRKKDFGIPVKTVVHGDSLSASIAAASILAKVTRDDLMLKMAEEYPQYGFEIHKGYGTKAHYQALAEHGPSPVHRMTFLKKLYGTE
;
A
#
# COMPACT_ATOMS: atom_id res chain seq x y z
N MET A 1 23.99 -14.00 -8.55
CA MET A 1 22.75 -13.60 -7.85
C MET A 1 21.64 -14.37 -8.52
N SER A 2 20.98 -15.29 -7.82
CA SER A 2 19.85 -16.07 -8.37
C SER A 2 18.74 -15.09 -8.73
N ASN A 3 18.36 -15.04 -10.02
CA ASN A 3 17.13 -14.37 -10.43
C ASN A 3 15.97 -15.07 -9.72
N CYS A 4 15.45 -14.45 -8.67
CA CYS A 4 14.21 -14.92 -8.04
C CYS A 4 13.10 -14.75 -9.08
N ASN A 5 12.48 -15.85 -9.47
CA ASN A 5 11.32 -15.79 -10.37
C ASN A 5 10.13 -15.26 -9.55
N MET A 6 9.76 -14.01 -9.76
CA MET A 6 8.64 -13.38 -9.04
C MET A 6 7.27 -14.02 -9.35
N TRP A 7 7.20 -14.93 -10.31
CA TRP A 7 5.99 -15.67 -10.69
C TRP A 7 5.88 -17.04 -10.05
N GLU A 8 6.86 -17.46 -9.24
CA GLU A 8 6.90 -18.83 -8.69
C GLU A 8 5.67 -19.13 -7.81
N ILE A 9 5.22 -18.16 -7.02
CA ILE A 9 4.05 -18.32 -6.15
C ILE A 9 2.79 -18.42 -6.99
N GLU A 10 2.55 -17.46 -7.89
CA GLU A 10 1.37 -17.45 -8.76
C GLU A 10 1.33 -18.70 -9.63
N GLN A 11 2.49 -19.12 -10.19
CA GLN A 11 2.57 -20.28 -11.05
C GLN A 11 2.13 -21.56 -10.31
N SER A 12 2.53 -21.74 -9.05
CA SER A 12 2.11 -22.88 -8.25
C SER A 12 0.59 -22.99 -8.09
N TYR A 13 -0.10 -21.84 -8.04
CA TYR A 13 -1.56 -21.80 -7.96
C TYR A 13 -2.20 -21.96 -9.33
N PHE A 14 -1.64 -21.41 -10.40
CA PHE A 14 -2.12 -21.63 -11.76
C PHE A 14 -2.05 -23.11 -12.13
N ASP A 15 -0.97 -23.79 -11.77
CA ASP A 15 -0.79 -25.24 -11.98
C ASP A 15 -1.81 -26.08 -11.17
N SER A 16 -2.31 -25.56 -10.05
CA SER A 16 -3.36 -26.19 -9.25
C SER A 16 -4.80 -25.88 -9.73
N GLY A 17 -4.94 -25.09 -10.80
CA GLY A 17 -6.24 -24.78 -11.43
C GLY A 17 -6.85 -23.43 -11.03
N VAL A 18 -6.22 -22.64 -10.14
CA VAL A 18 -6.64 -21.26 -9.84
C VAL A 18 -6.30 -20.39 -11.05
N GLN A 19 -7.25 -19.60 -11.55
CA GLN A 19 -7.06 -18.80 -12.76
C GLN A 19 -6.90 -17.29 -12.47
N ILE A 20 -7.56 -16.78 -11.44
CA ILE A 20 -7.65 -15.35 -11.16
C ILE A 20 -7.07 -15.06 -9.77
N ILE A 21 -5.84 -14.54 -9.76
CA ILE A 21 -5.10 -14.23 -8.53
C ILE A 21 -4.92 -12.72 -8.44
N CYS A 22 -5.25 -12.11 -7.31
CA CYS A 22 -4.86 -10.73 -7.03
C CYS A 22 -3.74 -10.69 -6.00
N GLY A 23 -2.75 -9.83 -6.23
CA GLY A 23 -1.78 -9.40 -5.22
C GLY A 23 -2.30 -8.17 -4.50
N VAL A 24 -2.07 -8.09 -3.19
CA VAL A 24 -2.54 -6.98 -2.34
C VAL A 24 -1.40 -6.52 -1.43
N ASP A 25 -1.16 -5.22 -1.39
CA ASP A 25 -0.19 -4.60 -0.49
C ASP A 25 -0.66 -3.22 -0.03
N GLU A 26 -0.04 -2.68 1.03
CA GLU A 26 -0.36 -1.37 1.58
C GLU A 26 0.85 -0.43 1.65
N ALA A 27 0.56 0.86 1.66
CA ALA A 27 1.51 1.94 1.96
C ALA A 27 0.95 2.88 3.03
N GLY A 28 1.81 3.35 3.92
CA GLY A 28 1.41 4.39 4.87
C GLY A 28 0.93 3.92 6.23
N ARG A 29 1.34 2.76 6.73
CA ARG A 29 1.02 2.33 8.11
C ARG A 29 1.75 3.13 9.18
N GLY A 30 3.02 3.43 8.97
CA GLY A 30 3.89 4.09 9.96
C GLY A 30 3.83 5.62 10.07
N PRO A 31 3.36 6.39 9.07
CA PRO A 31 3.27 7.86 9.16
C PRO A 31 2.39 8.36 10.29
N LEU A 32 2.71 9.57 10.78
CA LEU A 32 1.95 10.31 11.79
C LEU A 32 0.75 11.05 11.21
N ALA A 33 0.69 11.21 9.89
CA ALA A 33 -0.36 11.94 9.19
C ALA A 33 -0.78 11.26 7.87
N GLY A 34 -2.00 11.55 7.44
CA GLY A 34 -2.57 11.05 6.20
C GLY A 34 -3.10 9.60 6.30
N PRO A 35 -3.70 9.09 5.21
CA PRO A 35 -4.33 7.77 5.19
C PRO A 35 -3.32 6.63 5.10
N VAL A 36 -3.81 5.41 5.37
CA VAL A 36 -3.24 4.18 4.82
C VAL A 36 -3.89 3.94 3.47
N CYS A 37 -3.09 3.54 2.49
CA CYS A 37 -3.52 3.21 1.13
C CYS A 37 -3.19 1.74 0.85
N ALA A 38 -4.11 1.00 0.28
CA ALA A 38 -3.87 -0.34 -0.23
C ALA A 38 -4.19 -0.41 -1.72
N ALA A 39 -3.54 -1.32 -2.43
CA ALA A 39 -3.90 -1.66 -3.80
C ALA A 39 -4.09 -3.16 -3.94
N ALA A 40 -4.97 -3.55 -4.86
CA ALA A 40 -5.16 -4.91 -5.31
C ALA A 40 -4.93 -4.95 -6.82
N VAL A 41 -4.15 -5.90 -7.32
CA VAL A 41 -3.78 -6.00 -8.75
C VAL A 41 -3.91 -7.43 -9.23
N ILE A 42 -4.62 -7.64 -10.33
CA ILE A 42 -4.67 -8.89 -11.08
C ILE A 42 -3.83 -8.70 -12.34
N LEU A 43 -2.71 -9.39 -12.43
CA LEU A 43 -1.88 -9.41 -13.64
C LEU A 43 -2.23 -10.64 -14.50
N PRO A 44 -2.13 -10.55 -15.84
CA PRO A 44 -2.14 -11.75 -16.67
C PRO A 44 -0.93 -12.64 -16.34
N PRO A 45 -1.05 -13.98 -16.48
CA PRO A 45 0.08 -14.88 -16.24
C PRO A 45 1.31 -14.46 -17.04
N ASN A 46 2.46 -14.40 -16.35
CA ASN A 46 3.75 -14.02 -16.93
C ASN A 46 3.79 -12.63 -17.58
N ALA A 47 2.99 -11.67 -17.10
CA ALA A 47 3.09 -10.26 -17.54
C ALA A 47 4.54 -9.79 -17.50
N ASP A 48 4.99 -9.21 -18.60
CA ASP A 48 6.35 -8.67 -18.73
C ASP A 48 6.36 -7.19 -18.31
N ILE A 49 6.72 -6.95 -17.05
CA ILE A 49 6.90 -5.60 -16.49
C ILE A 49 8.38 -5.46 -16.10
N PRO A 50 9.25 -4.99 -17.01
CA PRO A 50 10.68 -4.95 -16.79
C PRO A 50 11.07 -4.11 -15.58
N GLY A 51 11.76 -4.71 -14.62
CA GLY A 51 12.23 -4.06 -13.40
C GLY A 51 11.18 -3.97 -12.29
N LEU A 52 10.07 -4.71 -12.40
CA LEU A 52 9.14 -4.92 -11.30
C LEU A 52 9.89 -5.52 -10.10
N ASN A 53 9.71 -4.92 -8.94
CA ASN A 53 10.36 -5.33 -7.69
C ASN A 53 9.64 -4.67 -6.50
N ASP A 54 10.01 -5.07 -5.28
CA ASP A 54 9.66 -4.40 -4.03
C ASP A 54 9.78 -2.87 -4.15
N SER A 55 8.68 -2.16 -3.91
CA SER A 55 8.62 -0.70 -4.07
C SER A 55 9.65 0.06 -3.23
N LYS A 56 10.08 -0.49 -2.09
CA LYS A 56 11.08 0.10 -1.19
C LYS A 56 12.50 0.03 -1.75
N LYS A 57 12.77 -0.92 -2.65
CA LYS A 57 14.06 -1.08 -3.35
C LYS A 57 14.16 -0.20 -4.60
N LEU A 58 13.04 0.37 -5.05
CA LEU A 58 12.97 1.20 -6.23
C LEU A 58 13.08 2.69 -5.88
N SER A 59 13.75 3.47 -6.74
CA SER A 59 13.68 4.93 -6.65
C SER A 59 12.27 5.44 -6.95
N ASP A 60 11.92 6.64 -6.48
CA ASP A 60 10.64 7.26 -6.79
C ASP A 60 10.41 7.39 -8.31
N LYS A 61 11.44 7.82 -9.04
CA LYS A 61 11.41 7.88 -10.51
C LYS A 61 11.02 6.52 -11.11
N ARG A 62 11.64 5.43 -10.66
CA ARG A 62 11.39 4.10 -11.20
C ARG A 62 9.98 3.60 -10.86
N ARG A 63 9.47 3.85 -9.66
CA ARG A 63 8.07 3.54 -9.31
C ARG A 63 7.08 4.28 -10.22
N ARG A 64 7.33 5.57 -10.49
CA ARG A 64 6.47 6.38 -11.37
C ARG A 64 6.52 5.95 -12.83
N GLU A 65 7.63 5.39 -13.30
CA GLU A 65 7.73 4.78 -14.63
C GLU A 65 6.92 3.46 -14.69
N LEU A 66 6.98 2.64 -13.64
CA LEU A 66 6.28 1.36 -13.57
C LEU A 66 4.76 1.51 -13.33
N TYR A 67 4.35 2.56 -12.64
CA TYR A 67 2.94 2.78 -12.28
C TYR A 67 1.98 2.71 -13.48
N PRO A 68 2.15 3.50 -14.56
CA PRO A 68 1.29 3.40 -15.73
C PRO A 68 1.41 2.06 -16.46
N MET A 69 2.60 1.44 -16.49
CA MET A 69 2.79 0.13 -17.12
C MET A 69 1.99 -0.97 -16.40
N ILE A 70 1.96 -0.92 -15.06
CA ILE A 70 1.16 -1.85 -14.26
C ILE A 70 -0.32 -1.66 -14.57
N MET A 71 -0.81 -0.41 -14.59
CA MET A 71 -2.22 -0.13 -14.87
C MET A 71 -2.65 -0.56 -16.26
N GLU A 72 -1.78 -0.41 -17.25
CA GLU A 72 -2.03 -0.80 -18.64
C GLU A 72 -2.06 -2.33 -18.82
N GLN A 73 -1.17 -3.05 -18.14
CA GLN A 73 -1.06 -4.51 -18.28
C GLN A 73 -2.00 -5.28 -17.34
N ALA A 74 -2.49 -4.66 -16.26
CA ALA A 74 -3.37 -5.34 -15.32
C ALA A 74 -4.72 -5.71 -15.97
N ILE A 75 -5.18 -6.93 -15.71
CA ILE A 75 -6.56 -7.35 -16.03
C ILE A 75 -7.55 -6.52 -15.21
N ALA A 76 -7.23 -6.26 -13.95
CA ALA A 76 -7.97 -5.38 -13.07
C ALA A 76 -7.04 -4.84 -11.97
N TYR A 77 -7.33 -3.65 -11.49
CA TYR A 77 -6.72 -3.11 -10.27
C TYR A 77 -7.74 -2.29 -9.49
N GLY A 78 -7.52 -2.17 -8.19
CA GLY A 78 -8.31 -1.34 -7.31
C GLY A 78 -7.43 -0.69 -6.25
N ILE A 79 -7.81 0.51 -5.79
CA ILE A 79 -7.07 1.28 -4.79
C ILE A 79 -8.04 1.70 -3.69
N GLY A 80 -7.73 1.33 -2.46
CA GLY A 80 -8.54 1.64 -1.29
C GLY A 80 -7.77 2.46 -0.26
N PHE A 81 -8.47 3.32 0.45
CA PHE A 81 -7.94 4.14 1.53
C PHE A 81 -8.71 3.90 2.81
N ALA A 82 -8.02 4.04 3.95
CA ALA A 82 -8.66 4.37 5.21
C ALA A 82 -7.99 5.64 5.76
N ASP A 83 -8.78 6.64 6.10
CA ASP A 83 -8.28 7.95 6.48
C ASP A 83 -7.74 7.98 7.92
N HIS A 84 -7.23 9.13 8.34
CA HIS A 84 -6.66 9.30 9.67
C HIS A 84 -7.70 9.15 10.80
N LYS A 85 -8.98 9.48 10.56
CA LYS A 85 -10.05 9.34 11.54
C LYS A 85 -10.42 7.86 11.73
N GLU A 86 -10.55 7.13 10.62
CA GLU A 86 -10.77 5.68 10.65
C GLU A 86 -9.60 4.97 11.34
N ILE A 87 -8.34 5.40 11.08
CA ILE A 87 -7.16 4.86 11.77
C ILE A 87 -7.24 5.11 13.27
N ASP A 88 -7.64 6.29 13.70
CA ASP A 88 -7.77 6.64 15.11
C ASP A 88 -8.92 5.89 15.79
N GLU A 89 -10.01 5.60 15.07
CA GLU A 89 -11.17 4.88 15.56
C GLU A 89 -10.92 3.37 15.72
N ILE A 90 -10.43 2.72 14.65
CA ILE A 90 -10.35 1.25 14.59
C ILE A 90 -8.92 0.69 14.70
N ASN A 91 -7.92 1.51 14.93
CA ASN A 91 -6.47 1.29 14.89
C ASN A 91 -5.91 0.98 13.48
N ILE A 92 -4.57 1.11 13.35
CA ILE A 92 -3.89 0.98 12.06
C ILE A 92 -4.02 -0.42 11.43
N LEU A 93 -4.08 -1.48 12.21
CA LEU A 93 -4.22 -2.83 11.66
C LEU A 93 -5.59 -3.01 11.00
N GLN A 94 -6.66 -2.63 11.69
CA GLN A 94 -8.02 -2.73 11.15
C GLN A 94 -8.24 -1.76 9.99
N ALA A 95 -7.69 -0.55 10.06
CA ALA A 95 -7.72 0.43 8.97
C ALA A 95 -6.95 -0.07 7.73
N THR A 96 -5.83 -0.78 7.92
CA THR A 96 -5.12 -1.43 6.79
C THR A 96 -6.02 -2.48 6.13
N PHE A 97 -6.66 -3.33 6.90
CA PHE A 97 -7.60 -4.31 6.36
C PHE A 97 -8.82 -3.68 5.67
N LEU A 98 -9.32 -2.57 6.19
CA LEU A 98 -10.40 -1.81 5.56
C LEU A 98 -9.96 -1.24 4.20
N ALA A 99 -8.74 -0.69 4.13
CA ALA A 99 -8.18 -0.21 2.87
C ALA A 99 -8.00 -1.35 1.85
N MET A 100 -7.51 -2.52 2.28
CA MET A 100 -7.38 -3.71 1.43
C MET A 100 -8.74 -4.20 0.93
N GLU A 101 -9.76 -4.26 1.80
CA GLU A 101 -11.12 -4.64 1.44
C GLU A 101 -11.71 -3.70 0.38
N ARG A 102 -11.52 -2.38 0.57
CA ARG A 102 -11.91 -1.36 -0.41
C ARG A 102 -11.18 -1.53 -1.75
N ALA A 103 -9.88 -1.84 -1.72
CA ALA A 103 -9.11 -2.10 -2.93
C ALA A 103 -9.62 -3.34 -3.67
N ILE A 104 -9.82 -4.46 -2.98
CA ILE A 104 -10.35 -5.69 -3.55
C ILE A 104 -11.75 -5.49 -4.13
N SER A 105 -12.62 -4.74 -3.44
CA SER A 105 -13.99 -4.49 -3.89
C SER A 105 -14.08 -3.64 -5.17
N GLN A 106 -13.04 -2.91 -5.52
CA GLN A 106 -12.97 -2.13 -6.77
C GLN A 106 -12.50 -2.94 -7.98
N LEU A 107 -12.05 -4.17 -7.79
CA LEU A 107 -11.66 -5.01 -8.91
C LEU A 107 -12.86 -5.30 -9.81
N SER A 108 -12.73 -5.04 -11.10
CA SER A 108 -13.76 -5.33 -12.12
C SER A 108 -13.94 -6.83 -12.37
N VAL A 109 -12.98 -7.64 -11.92
CA VAL A 109 -12.99 -9.10 -12.01
C VAL A 109 -12.82 -9.66 -10.60
N LYS A 110 -13.69 -10.60 -10.19
CA LYS A 110 -13.62 -11.23 -8.85
C LYS A 110 -12.44 -12.20 -8.80
N PRO A 111 -11.48 -12.03 -7.89
CA PRO A 111 -10.37 -12.97 -7.73
C PRO A 111 -10.84 -14.27 -7.05
N GLU A 112 -10.19 -15.38 -7.43
CA GLU A 112 -10.36 -16.70 -6.81
C GLU A 112 -9.41 -16.86 -5.61
N LEU A 113 -8.31 -16.09 -5.58
CA LEU A 113 -7.31 -16.08 -4.53
C LEU A 113 -6.72 -14.67 -4.37
N ALA A 114 -6.58 -14.21 -3.12
CA ALA A 114 -5.78 -13.03 -2.79
C ALA A 114 -4.45 -13.43 -2.15
N LEU A 115 -3.35 -13.00 -2.76
CA LEU A 115 -2.00 -13.03 -2.17
C LEU A 115 -1.78 -11.70 -1.46
N ILE A 116 -1.58 -11.71 -0.14
CA ILE A 116 -1.47 -10.51 0.68
C ILE A 116 -0.07 -10.41 1.27
N ASP A 117 0.59 -9.25 1.12
CA ASP A 117 1.87 -9.04 1.79
C ASP A 117 1.73 -9.11 3.32
N GLY A 118 2.72 -9.74 3.96
CA GLY A 118 2.78 -9.86 5.41
C GLY A 118 2.29 -11.19 5.98
N ASN A 119 1.97 -11.18 7.29
CA ASN A 119 1.67 -12.39 8.07
C ASN A 119 0.29 -12.35 8.76
N ARG A 120 -0.50 -11.30 8.55
CA ARG A 120 -1.81 -11.13 9.19
C ARG A 120 -2.92 -11.48 8.22
N LYS A 121 -3.87 -12.30 8.67
CA LYS A 121 -5.03 -12.72 7.88
C LYS A 121 -6.29 -11.95 8.32
N LYS A 122 -7.11 -11.63 7.33
CA LYS A 122 -8.52 -11.24 7.49
C LYS A 122 -9.32 -12.02 6.44
N ASP A 123 -10.57 -12.31 6.73
CA ASP A 123 -11.52 -12.82 5.74
C ASP A 123 -12.03 -11.64 4.89
N PHE A 124 -11.82 -11.72 3.59
CA PHE A 124 -12.30 -10.76 2.59
C PHE A 124 -13.42 -11.35 1.72
N GLY A 125 -14.03 -12.48 2.14
CA GLY A 125 -15.04 -13.20 1.35
C GLY A 125 -14.48 -13.95 0.14
N ILE A 126 -13.15 -14.10 0.09
CA ILE A 126 -12.40 -14.87 -0.92
C ILE A 126 -11.25 -15.62 -0.23
N PRO A 127 -10.74 -16.72 -0.81
CA PRO A 127 -9.54 -17.38 -0.31
C PRO A 127 -8.35 -16.44 -0.20
N VAL A 128 -7.60 -16.52 0.91
CA VAL A 128 -6.46 -15.65 1.20
C VAL A 128 -5.22 -16.47 1.53
N LYS A 129 -4.10 -16.10 0.93
CA LYS A 129 -2.76 -16.55 1.27
C LYS A 129 -1.89 -15.37 1.66
N THR A 130 -1.37 -15.36 2.88
CA THR A 130 -0.37 -14.37 3.30
C THR A 130 1.02 -14.79 2.85
N VAL A 131 1.80 -13.84 2.36
CA VAL A 131 3.17 -14.04 1.88
C VAL A 131 4.07 -13.03 2.59
N VAL A 132 4.94 -13.52 3.47
CA VAL A 132 5.91 -12.64 4.15
C VAL A 132 6.95 -12.18 3.14
N HIS A 133 7.20 -10.87 3.05
CA HIS A 133 8.00 -10.23 2.01
C HIS A 133 7.48 -10.52 0.59
N GLY A 134 6.16 -10.56 0.45
CA GLY A 134 5.48 -10.87 -0.81
C GLY A 134 5.82 -9.87 -1.92
N ASP A 135 6.05 -8.61 -1.57
CA ASP A 135 6.51 -7.54 -2.47
C ASP A 135 7.85 -7.87 -3.19
N SER A 136 8.64 -8.80 -2.64
CA SER A 136 9.89 -9.30 -3.25
C SER A 136 9.75 -10.68 -3.91
N LEU A 137 8.64 -11.40 -3.70
CA LEU A 137 8.47 -12.81 -4.05
C LEU A 137 7.32 -13.07 -5.05
N SER A 138 6.36 -12.14 -5.16
CA SER A 138 5.15 -12.26 -5.98
C SER A 138 5.04 -11.04 -6.89
N ALA A 139 4.88 -11.29 -8.18
CA ALA A 139 4.73 -10.22 -9.18
C ALA A 139 3.46 -9.38 -8.94
N SER A 140 2.36 -10.04 -8.57
CA SER A 140 1.09 -9.36 -8.30
C SER A 140 1.16 -8.49 -7.04
N ILE A 141 1.84 -8.96 -5.97
CA ILE A 141 2.04 -8.17 -4.75
C ILE A 141 3.00 -7.00 -5.01
N ALA A 142 4.09 -7.22 -5.75
CA ALA A 142 5.02 -6.15 -6.13
C ALA A 142 4.32 -5.04 -6.92
N ALA A 143 3.47 -5.41 -7.88
CA ALA A 143 2.65 -4.46 -8.62
C ALA A 143 1.72 -3.66 -7.68
N ALA A 144 1.03 -4.33 -6.76
CA ALA A 144 0.18 -3.69 -5.76
C ALA A 144 0.98 -2.74 -4.86
N SER A 145 2.19 -3.13 -4.41
CA SER A 145 3.06 -2.28 -3.58
C SER A 145 3.42 -0.97 -4.27
N ILE A 146 3.70 -1.01 -5.57
CA ILE A 146 4.01 0.18 -6.37
C ILE A 146 2.77 1.07 -6.50
N LEU A 147 1.60 0.51 -6.84
CA LEU A 147 0.37 1.28 -6.97
C LEU A 147 -0.02 1.95 -5.64
N ALA A 148 0.00 1.21 -4.54
CA ALA A 148 -0.30 1.76 -3.22
C ALA A 148 0.68 2.88 -2.83
N LYS A 149 2.00 2.67 -3.06
CA LYS A 149 3.04 3.63 -2.70
C LYS A 149 2.95 4.91 -3.49
N VAL A 150 2.86 4.85 -4.83
CA VAL A 150 2.80 6.04 -5.69
C VAL A 150 1.52 6.83 -5.41
N THR A 151 0.37 6.15 -5.36
CA THR A 151 -0.92 6.79 -5.11
C THR A 151 -0.94 7.50 -3.75
N ARG A 152 -0.41 6.87 -2.70
CA ARG A 152 -0.32 7.50 -1.39
C ARG A 152 0.63 8.69 -1.38
N ASP A 153 1.79 8.56 -2.00
CA ASP A 153 2.78 9.65 -2.05
C ASP A 153 2.22 10.86 -2.79
N ASP A 154 1.46 10.66 -3.88
CA ASP A 154 0.79 11.75 -4.61
C ASP A 154 -0.29 12.43 -3.77
N LEU A 155 -1.04 11.67 -2.96
CA LEU A 155 -1.98 12.27 -2.02
C LEU A 155 -1.25 13.10 -0.95
N MET A 156 -0.10 12.65 -0.46
CA MET A 156 0.70 13.42 0.51
C MET A 156 1.31 14.68 -0.11
N LEU A 157 1.59 14.71 -1.43
CA LEU A 157 1.98 15.95 -2.12
C LEU A 157 0.84 16.97 -2.14
N LYS A 158 -0.40 16.54 -2.42
CA LYS A 158 -1.57 17.43 -2.34
C LYS A 158 -1.81 17.95 -0.92
N MET A 159 -1.63 17.10 0.10
CA MET A 159 -1.70 17.53 1.49
C MET A 159 -0.58 18.51 1.87
N ALA A 160 0.57 18.46 1.22
CA ALA A 160 1.64 19.43 1.42
C ALA A 160 1.26 20.82 0.90
N GLU A 161 0.48 20.91 -0.19
CA GLU A 161 -0.03 22.20 -0.69
C GLU A 161 -1.03 22.83 0.30
N GLU A 162 -1.86 22.01 0.96
CA GLU A 162 -2.85 22.45 1.94
C GLU A 162 -2.22 22.78 3.31
N TYR A 163 -1.17 22.04 3.70
CA TYR A 163 -0.49 22.17 5.00
C TYR A 163 1.03 22.34 4.82
N PRO A 164 1.49 23.43 4.15
CA PRO A 164 2.90 23.58 3.75
C PRO A 164 3.88 23.65 4.93
N GLN A 165 3.43 24.05 6.13
CA GLN A 165 4.26 24.16 7.32
C GLN A 165 4.78 22.82 7.86
N TYR A 166 4.22 21.66 7.41
CA TYR A 166 4.63 20.35 7.91
C TYR A 166 5.67 19.63 7.05
N GLY A 167 5.89 20.03 5.79
CA GLY A 167 6.88 19.44 4.90
C GLY A 167 6.50 18.03 4.42
N PHE A 168 5.21 17.75 4.21
CA PHE A 168 4.72 16.45 3.77
C PHE A 168 5.26 16.03 2.40
N GLU A 169 5.65 16.98 1.55
CA GLU A 169 6.29 16.74 0.25
C GLU A 169 7.65 16.06 0.40
N ILE A 170 8.32 16.20 1.54
CA ILE A 170 9.64 15.60 1.81
C ILE A 170 9.47 14.22 2.41
N HIS A 171 8.77 14.12 3.54
CA HIS A 171 8.74 12.90 4.36
C HIS A 171 7.41 12.14 4.31
N LYS A 172 6.44 12.56 3.49
CA LYS A 172 5.15 11.87 3.28
C LYS A 172 4.40 11.51 4.57
N GLY A 173 4.56 12.36 5.60
CA GLY A 173 3.92 12.19 6.91
C GLY A 173 4.67 11.29 7.90
N TYR A 174 5.82 10.73 7.54
CA TYR A 174 6.63 9.93 8.48
C TYR A 174 7.22 10.81 9.58
N GLY A 175 7.40 10.22 10.79
CA GLY A 175 7.94 10.89 11.98
C GLY A 175 9.44 11.16 11.88
N THR A 176 9.83 12.08 11.01
CA THR A 176 11.20 12.59 10.90
C THR A 176 11.42 13.71 11.91
N LYS A 177 12.69 14.07 12.15
CA LYS A 177 13.04 15.21 13.02
C LYS A 177 12.33 16.48 12.57
N ALA A 178 12.28 16.75 11.26
CA ALA A 178 11.60 17.92 10.70
C ALA A 178 10.09 17.89 10.98
N HIS A 179 9.45 16.72 10.85
CA HIS A 179 8.01 16.58 11.13
C HIS A 179 7.70 16.81 12.62
N TYR A 180 8.51 16.24 13.53
CA TYR A 180 8.35 16.50 14.98
C TYR A 180 8.61 17.97 15.35
N GLN A 181 9.54 18.66 14.66
CA GLN A 181 9.78 20.08 14.85
C GLN A 181 8.56 20.90 14.41
N ALA A 182 7.99 20.62 13.23
CA ALA A 182 6.78 21.28 12.75
C ALA A 182 5.58 21.04 13.70
N LEU A 183 5.44 19.83 14.24
CA LEU A 183 4.43 19.53 15.25
C LEU A 183 4.62 20.33 16.54
N ALA A 184 5.86 20.53 17.00
CA ALA A 184 6.14 21.35 18.19
C ALA A 184 5.83 22.83 17.97
N GLU A 185 6.03 23.33 16.75
CA GLU A 185 5.83 24.74 16.40
C GLU A 185 4.37 25.09 16.07
N HIS A 186 3.69 24.21 15.32
CA HIS A 186 2.36 24.48 14.77
C HIS A 186 1.24 23.61 15.36
N GLY A 187 1.57 22.65 16.23
CA GLY A 187 0.60 21.65 16.71
C GLY A 187 0.21 20.63 15.62
N PRO A 188 -0.74 19.72 15.90
CA PRO A 188 -1.23 18.77 14.89
C PRO A 188 -2.20 19.44 13.92
N SER A 189 -2.07 19.15 12.62
CA SER A 189 -3.06 19.51 11.60
C SER A 189 -4.27 18.57 11.63
N PRO A 190 -5.38 18.93 10.95
CA PRO A 190 -6.57 18.05 10.85
C PRO A 190 -6.32 16.67 10.24
N VAL A 191 -5.21 16.45 9.52
CA VAL A 191 -4.89 15.17 8.90
C VAL A 191 -3.94 14.29 9.72
N HIS A 192 -3.55 14.73 10.92
CA HIS A 192 -2.73 13.93 11.81
C HIS A 192 -3.52 12.82 12.50
N ARG A 193 -2.83 11.70 12.76
CA ARG A 193 -3.36 10.54 13.50
C ARG A 193 -3.12 10.77 14.99
N MET A 194 -4.15 11.22 15.70
CA MET A 194 -4.02 11.60 17.11
C MET A 194 -3.62 10.44 18.01
N THR A 195 -4.04 9.21 17.68
CA THR A 195 -3.61 8.01 18.39
C THR A 195 -2.11 7.74 18.30
N PHE A 196 -1.44 8.18 17.20
CA PHE A 196 0.01 8.05 17.02
C PHE A 196 0.78 9.15 17.78
N LEU A 197 0.12 10.25 18.09
CA LEU A 197 0.68 11.41 18.78
C LEU A 197 0.40 11.42 20.29
N LYS A 198 -0.18 10.36 20.86
CA LYS A 198 -0.53 10.29 22.30
C LYS A 198 0.63 10.61 23.23
N LYS A 199 1.87 10.23 22.87
CA LYS A 199 3.07 10.56 23.67
C LYS A 199 3.43 12.04 23.66
N LEU A 200 2.96 12.81 22.66
CA LEU A 200 3.23 14.25 22.52
C LEU A 200 2.07 15.11 23.03
N TYR A 201 0.85 14.66 22.82
CA TYR A 201 -0.37 15.44 23.04
C TYR A 201 -1.42 14.69 23.88
N GLY A 202 -1.12 13.47 24.35
CA GLY A 202 -2.05 12.74 25.20
C GLY A 202 -2.14 13.41 26.57
N THR A 203 -3.35 13.78 26.96
CA THR A 203 -3.69 13.98 28.36
C THR A 203 -3.75 12.61 29.03
N GLU A 204 -3.16 12.47 30.21
CA GLU A 204 -3.25 11.30 31.09
C GLU A 204 -4.67 10.76 31.21
#